data_d3e3937a9f4c93ab9ddfa30ddc8e6f75
#
_entry.id   d3e3937a9f4c93ab9ddfa30ddc8e6f75
#
_cell.length_a   1.000
_cell.length_b   1.000
_cell.length_c   1.000
_cell.angle_alpha   90.00
_cell.angle_beta   90.00
_cell.angle_gamma   90.00
#
_symmetry.space_group_name_H-M   'P 1'
#
loop_
_entity.id
_entity.type
_entity.pdbx_description
1 polymer ?
#
loop_
_entity_poly.entity_id
_entity_poly.type
_entity_poly.pdbx_seq_one_letter_code
_entity_poly.pdbx_strand_id
1 'polypeptide(L)'
;MAELGPRLYKLSFIKVISDTSISTQFSIIEESRVSSYVGHKFFTQTSETPVQDYTAELREAECSDTTVASSALSDIWFATLRQGARVAIKCVRTAISGSDKVIKHTVKELNVWSKLNHANILPLLGVALFKGQLAMVSEWMEQGSIVTVVNSRPELDRFDLCGQVVAVVVWLHNKQLIHGDLKGANILMTKDDVPKLTDFGLTIMHQEVLRFSTTYQGGGTTRWMAPELFGDNPTRSYETDVYALGMTMLEIFTGQEPFREIPNGHQISTAVTRDRITPNRPECLTMKNPQHETFWNAMRMCWVHNPDKRATAEEVEQVLRSPPEMSGLTKSLRSGTNCCTMA
;
A
#
# COMPACT_ATOMS: atom_id res chain seq x y z
N MET A 1 7.67 -44.46 -4.76
CA MET A 1 7.14 -43.11 -5.11
C MET A 1 7.40 -42.25 -3.92
N ALA A 2 8.39 -41.34 -4.01
CA ALA A 2 8.72 -40.45 -2.93
C ALA A 2 7.83 -39.19 -3.08
N GLU A 3 7.00 -38.91 -2.06
CA GLU A 3 6.26 -37.69 -1.95
C GLU A 3 7.24 -36.52 -1.80
N LEU A 4 7.34 -35.70 -2.83
CA LEU A 4 8.02 -34.40 -2.75
C LEU A 4 7.08 -33.41 -2.05
N GLY A 5 7.22 -33.32 -0.74
CA GLY A 5 6.59 -32.26 0.03
C GLY A 5 7.04 -30.87 -0.44
N PRO A 6 6.28 -29.80 -0.13
CA PRO A 6 6.60 -28.43 -0.55
C PRO A 6 8.00 -28.03 -0.07
N ARG A 7 8.84 -27.56 -1.01
CA ARG A 7 10.19 -27.08 -0.67
C ARG A 7 10.09 -25.69 -0.07
N LEU A 8 10.54 -25.56 1.16
CA LEU A 8 10.67 -24.27 1.88
C LEU A 8 12.07 -23.70 1.64
N TYR A 9 12.15 -22.44 1.25
CA TYR A 9 13.40 -21.74 0.98
C TYR A 9 13.57 -20.56 1.96
N LYS A 10 14.82 -20.33 2.39
CA LYS A 10 15.19 -19.16 3.22
C LYS A 10 15.66 -18.02 2.32
N LEU A 11 15.05 -16.83 2.47
CA LEU A 11 15.50 -15.60 1.83
C LEU A 11 16.56 -14.92 2.70
N SER A 12 17.82 -14.74 2.28
CA SER A 12 18.89 -14.02 2.97
C SER A 12 19.23 -12.72 2.23
N PHE A 13 19.58 -11.64 2.92
CA PHE A 13 19.89 -10.33 2.34
C PHE A 13 20.97 -10.39 1.26
N ILE A 14 20.65 -9.96 0.05
CA ILE A 14 21.67 -9.66 -0.96
C ILE A 14 22.22 -8.27 -0.66
N LYS A 15 23.47 -8.22 -0.22
CA LYS A 15 24.26 -6.98 -0.26
C LYS A 15 24.45 -6.66 -1.75
N VAL A 16 23.74 -5.66 -2.27
CA VAL A 16 23.93 -5.19 -3.63
C VAL A 16 25.31 -4.53 -3.68
N ILE A 17 26.31 -5.30 -4.06
CA ILE A 17 27.62 -4.76 -4.42
C ILE A 17 27.45 -4.18 -5.83
N SER A 18 27.69 -2.89 -5.96
CA SER A 18 27.77 -2.17 -7.24
C SER A 18 29.02 -2.63 -7.99
N ASP A 19 28.94 -3.74 -8.71
CA ASP A 19 30.00 -4.16 -9.62
C ASP A 19 29.49 -4.12 -11.06
N THR A 20 30.08 -3.23 -11.83
CA THR A 20 29.76 -2.91 -13.23
C THR A 20 30.09 -4.01 -14.24
N SER A 21 30.53 -5.20 -13.77
CA SER A 21 30.94 -6.31 -14.63
C SER A 21 29.85 -7.36 -14.91
N ILE A 22 28.62 -7.20 -14.38
CA ILE A 22 27.54 -8.19 -14.52
C ILE A 22 26.66 -7.96 -15.78
N SER A 23 26.75 -6.80 -16.43
CA SER A 23 25.85 -6.43 -17.52
C SER A 23 26.05 -7.23 -18.83
N THR A 24 27.17 -7.93 -18.99
CA THR A 24 27.50 -8.59 -20.25
C THR A 24 27.14 -10.09 -20.29
N GLN A 25 26.78 -10.70 -19.17
CA GLN A 25 26.45 -12.15 -19.11
C GLN A 25 24.93 -12.47 -19.16
N PHE A 26 24.06 -11.46 -19.17
CA PHE A 26 22.60 -11.67 -19.11
C PHE A 26 21.88 -11.75 -20.45
N SER A 27 22.54 -11.58 -21.57
CA SER A 27 21.90 -11.55 -22.90
C SER A 27 21.61 -12.92 -23.53
N ILE A 28 22.06 -14.02 -22.95
CA ILE A 28 21.81 -15.38 -23.47
C ILE A 28 21.55 -16.33 -22.29
N ILE A 29 20.37 -16.25 -21.70
CA ILE A 29 19.94 -17.25 -20.72
C ILE A 29 18.65 -17.88 -21.23
N GLU A 30 18.76 -19.12 -21.75
CA GLU A 30 17.63 -20.01 -22.03
C GLU A 30 16.77 -20.22 -20.74
N GLU A 31 15.47 -20.42 -20.88
CA GLU A 31 14.50 -20.57 -19.80
C GLU A 31 14.96 -21.56 -18.69
N SER A 32 15.70 -22.62 -19.05
CA SER A 32 16.26 -23.60 -18.12
C SER A 32 17.32 -23.02 -17.17
N ARG A 33 18.05 -21.96 -17.57
CA ARG A 33 19.07 -21.29 -16.75
C ARG A 33 18.48 -20.22 -15.85
N VAL A 34 17.40 -19.54 -16.27
CA VAL A 34 16.68 -18.60 -15.43
C VAL A 34 16.07 -19.31 -14.23
N SER A 35 15.48 -20.49 -14.44
CA SER A 35 14.93 -21.32 -13.37
C SER A 35 16.02 -21.76 -12.37
N SER A 36 17.19 -22.17 -12.85
CA SER A 36 18.32 -22.59 -11.99
C SER A 36 19.00 -21.41 -11.29
N TYR A 37 19.16 -20.26 -11.95
CA TYR A 37 19.86 -19.10 -11.41
C TYR A 37 18.98 -18.29 -10.44
N VAL A 38 17.72 -18.08 -10.77
CA VAL A 38 16.74 -17.43 -9.89
C VAL A 38 16.44 -18.36 -8.71
N GLY A 39 16.19 -19.64 -8.94
CA GLY A 39 15.97 -20.62 -7.88
C GLY A 39 17.16 -20.75 -6.93
N HIS A 40 18.37 -21.00 -7.44
CA HIS A 40 19.53 -21.30 -6.59
C HIS A 40 20.15 -20.09 -5.91
N LYS A 41 20.21 -18.93 -6.55
CA LYS A 41 20.83 -17.72 -5.99
C LYS A 41 19.87 -16.86 -5.15
N PHE A 42 18.58 -16.84 -5.48
CA PHE A 42 17.56 -16.11 -4.72
C PHE A 42 17.12 -16.83 -3.44
N PHE A 43 17.08 -18.16 -3.46
CA PHE A 43 16.56 -18.95 -2.34
C PHE A 43 17.63 -19.38 -1.33
N THR A 44 18.93 -19.22 -1.63
CA THR A 44 20.02 -19.62 -0.72
C THR A 44 20.56 -18.55 0.19
N GLN A 45 20.17 -17.29 0.00
CA GLN A 45 20.67 -16.18 0.83
C GLN A 45 19.53 -15.26 1.24
N THR A 46 19.04 -15.30 2.46
CA THR A 46 18.28 -14.25 3.16
C THR A 46 16.80 -14.43 3.41
N SER A 47 16.41 -14.96 4.46
CA SER A 47 15.48 -14.46 5.50
C SER A 47 15.19 -15.55 6.51
N GLU A 48 14.91 -15.15 7.72
CA GLU A 48 14.54 -16.05 8.82
C GLU A 48 13.16 -16.70 8.59
N THR A 49 12.39 -16.23 7.60
CA THR A 49 11.09 -16.81 7.21
C THR A 49 11.19 -17.54 5.86
N PRO A 50 10.90 -18.84 5.80
CA PRO A 50 10.86 -19.58 4.56
C PRO A 50 9.68 -19.12 3.69
N VAL A 51 9.94 -18.77 2.43
CA VAL A 51 8.93 -18.45 1.42
C VAL A 51 8.66 -19.68 0.57
N GLN A 52 7.38 -20.05 0.39
CA GLN A 52 6.99 -21.24 -0.38
C GLN A 52 7.15 -20.99 -1.89
N ASP A 53 7.63 -22.02 -2.62
CA ASP A 53 7.69 -22.00 -4.09
C ASP A 53 6.46 -22.70 -4.68
N TYR A 54 5.62 -21.92 -5.36
CA TYR A 54 4.38 -22.37 -6.01
C TYR A 54 4.58 -22.71 -7.50
N THR A 55 5.81 -22.72 -8.02
CA THR A 55 6.08 -22.92 -9.45
C THR A 55 5.50 -24.23 -9.99
N ALA A 56 5.69 -25.33 -9.24
CA ALA A 56 5.19 -26.64 -9.65
C ALA A 56 3.65 -26.70 -9.57
N GLU A 57 3.07 -26.16 -8.51
CA GLU A 57 1.61 -26.13 -8.29
C GLU A 57 0.89 -25.30 -9.34
N LEU A 58 1.46 -24.16 -9.74
CA LEU A 58 0.87 -23.28 -10.76
C LEU A 58 0.96 -23.85 -12.18
N ARG A 59 1.90 -24.75 -12.47
CA ARG A 59 1.94 -25.47 -13.77
C ARG A 59 0.73 -26.38 -13.97
N GLU A 60 0.12 -26.83 -12.90
CA GLU A 60 -0.97 -27.78 -12.85
C GLU A 60 -2.30 -27.12 -12.43
N ALA A 61 -2.26 -25.81 -12.16
CA ALA A 61 -3.42 -25.02 -11.73
C ALA A 61 -4.26 -24.57 -12.93
N GLU A 62 -5.54 -24.36 -12.68
CA GLU A 62 -6.43 -23.67 -13.62
C GLU A 62 -6.21 -22.15 -13.50
N CYS A 63 -5.46 -21.60 -14.46
CA CYS A 63 -5.18 -20.17 -14.49
C CYS A 63 -6.15 -19.43 -15.40
N SER A 64 -6.43 -18.16 -15.09
CA SER A 64 -7.18 -17.26 -15.98
C SER A 64 -6.46 -17.09 -17.32
N ASP A 65 -7.21 -17.03 -18.43
CA ASP A 65 -6.64 -16.83 -19.76
C ASP A 65 -6.06 -15.43 -19.96
N THR A 66 -6.63 -14.45 -19.26
CA THR A 66 -6.23 -13.04 -19.28
C THR A 66 -5.94 -12.52 -17.89
N THR A 67 -5.30 -11.37 -17.80
CA THR A 67 -5.12 -10.66 -16.54
C THR A 67 -6.48 -10.23 -15.97
N VAL A 68 -6.67 -10.46 -14.69
CA VAL A 68 -7.90 -10.06 -13.97
C VAL A 68 -7.85 -8.63 -13.45
N ALA A 69 -6.63 -8.12 -13.25
CA ALA A 69 -6.38 -6.72 -12.96
C ALA A 69 -5.00 -6.32 -13.48
N SER A 70 -4.83 -5.03 -13.79
CA SER A 70 -3.59 -4.48 -14.29
C SER A 70 -3.36 -3.09 -13.72
N SER A 71 -2.12 -2.81 -13.34
CA SER A 71 -1.63 -1.48 -12.97
C SER A 71 -0.57 -1.00 -13.96
N ALA A 72 -0.01 0.18 -13.75
CA ALA A 72 1.12 0.65 -14.54
C ALA A 72 2.36 -0.26 -14.41
N LEU A 73 2.52 -0.96 -13.27
CA LEU A 73 3.72 -1.71 -12.92
C LEU A 73 3.53 -3.22 -12.89
N SER A 74 2.31 -3.72 -12.74
CA SER A 74 2.04 -5.13 -12.51
C SER A 74 0.77 -5.62 -13.16
N ASP A 75 0.75 -6.90 -13.48
CA ASP A 75 -0.40 -7.67 -13.91
C ASP A 75 -0.76 -8.70 -12.86
N ILE A 76 -2.05 -8.82 -12.58
CA ILE A 76 -2.60 -9.80 -11.64
C ILE A 76 -3.33 -10.87 -12.44
N TRP A 77 -2.99 -12.11 -12.14
CA TRP A 77 -3.63 -13.30 -12.67
C TRP A 77 -4.35 -14.05 -11.55
N PHE A 78 -5.40 -14.75 -11.90
CA PHE A 78 -6.13 -15.63 -11.00
C PHE A 78 -5.77 -17.09 -11.30
N ALA A 79 -5.65 -17.91 -10.25
CA ALA A 79 -5.52 -19.36 -10.42
C ALA A 79 -6.25 -20.12 -9.31
N THR A 80 -6.74 -21.31 -9.66
CA THR A 80 -7.23 -22.31 -8.72
C THR A 80 -6.23 -23.46 -8.65
N LEU A 81 -5.63 -23.65 -7.48
CA LEU A 81 -4.70 -24.74 -7.23
C LEU A 81 -5.44 -26.09 -7.18
N ARG A 82 -4.74 -27.22 -7.39
CA ARG A 82 -5.35 -28.56 -7.38
C ARG A 82 -6.17 -28.87 -6.12
N GLN A 83 -5.81 -28.28 -4.98
CA GLN A 83 -6.52 -28.46 -3.71
C GLN A 83 -7.75 -27.54 -3.58
N GLY A 84 -8.11 -26.80 -4.63
CA GLY A 84 -9.24 -25.87 -4.66
C GLY A 84 -8.91 -24.49 -4.06
N ALA A 85 -7.70 -24.26 -3.56
CA ALA A 85 -7.31 -22.93 -3.06
C ALA A 85 -7.21 -21.92 -4.21
N ARG A 86 -7.82 -20.76 -4.03
CA ARG A 86 -7.83 -19.67 -5.01
C ARG A 86 -6.71 -18.67 -4.68
N VAL A 87 -5.89 -18.34 -5.67
CA VAL A 87 -4.71 -17.50 -5.50
C VAL A 87 -4.65 -16.39 -6.54
N ALA A 88 -4.08 -15.26 -6.14
CA ALA A 88 -3.66 -14.18 -7.01
C ALA A 88 -2.17 -14.31 -7.30
N ILE A 89 -1.80 -14.10 -8.56
CA ILE A 89 -0.41 -14.17 -9.03
C ILE A 89 -0.05 -12.80 -9.55
N LYS A 90 0.79 -12.05 -8.81
CA LYS A 90 1.26 -10.71 -9.18
C LYS A 90 2.59 -10.79 -9.93
N CYS A 91 2.56 -10.41 -11.21
CA CYS A 91 3.73 -10.29 -12.07
C CYS A 91 4.08 -8.82 -12.29
N VAL A 92 5.33 -8.42 -12.07
CA VAL A 92 5.79 -7.05 -12.37
C VAL A 92 6.12 -6.94 -13.87
N ARG A 93 5.60 -5.91 -14.56
CA ARG A 93 5.78 -5.73 -16.01
C ARG A 93 7.23 -5.42 -16.38
N THR A 94 7.79 -6.20 -17.28
CA THR A 94 9.16 -6.04 -17.78
C THR A 94 9.32 -4.95 -18.85
N ALA A 95 8.23 -4.57 -19.51
CA ALA A 95 8.25 -3.74 -20.71
C ALA A 95 8.68 -2.27 -20.49
N ILE A 96 8.67 -1.77 -19.25
CA ILE A 96 8.86 -0.34 -18.92
C ILE A 96 10.30 -0.03 -18.49
N SER A 97 11.06 -1.04 -18.09
CA SER A 97 12.45 -0.85 -17.62
C SER A 97 13.22 -2.14 -17.94
N GLY A 98 14.44 -2.06 -18.41
CA GLY A 98 15.26 -3.25 -18.71
C GLY A 98 15.18 -4.30 -17.60
N SER A 99 15.36 -5.57 -17.93
CA SER A 99 15.15 -6.75 -17.07
C SER A 99 15.69 -6.62 -15.64
N ASP A 100 16.84 -5.97 -15.45
CA ASP A 100 17.49 -5.81 -14.14
C ASP A 100 16.75 -4.89 -13.16
N LYS A 101 16.11 -3.82 -13.67
CA LYS A 101 15.34 -2.89 -12.81
C LYS A 101 14.06 -3.55 -12.31
N VAL A 102 13.40 -4.32 -13.16
CA VAL A 102 12.18 -5.06 -12.80
C VAL A 102 12.48 -6.11 -11.74
N ILE A 103 13.54 -6.91 -11.95
CA ILE A 103 13.96 -7.93 -10.99
C ILE A 103 14.27 -7.26 -9.63
N LYS A 104 15.03 -6.17 -9.61
CA LYS A 104 15.35 -5.43 -8.38
C LYS A 104 14.09 -4.92 -7.68
N HIS A 105 13.13 -4.41 -8.43
CA HIS A 105 11.86 -3.92 -7.88
C HIS A 105 11.04 -5.07 -7.28
N THR A 106 10.88 -6.16 -8.02
CA THR A 106 10.15 -7.37 -7.54
C THR A 106 10.79 -7.94 -6.28
N VAL A 107 12.12 -8.03 -6.25
CA VAL A 107 12.86 -8.53 -5.07
C VAL A 107 12.70 -7.61 -3.87
N LYS A 108 12.71 -6.29 -4.08
CA LYS A 108 12.49 -5.33 -3.01
C LYS A 108 11.09 -5.47 -2.41
N GLU A 109 10.07 -5.52 -3.25
CA GLU A 109 8.68 -5.73 -2.84
C GLU A 109 8.53 -7.05 -2.08
N LEU A 110 9.06 -8.13 -2.63
CA LEU A 110 9.06 -9.44 -2.00
C LEU A 110 9.73 -9.43 -0.63
N ASN A 111 10.90 -8.80 -0.51
CA ASN A 111 11.66 -8.73 0.75
C ASN A 111 10.91 -7.93 1.83
N VAL A 112 10.19 -6.88 1.47
CA VAL A 112 9.34 -6.15 2.40
C VAL A 112 8.12 -6.99 2.76
N TRP A 113 7.34 -7.42 1.77
CA TRP A 113 6.07 -8.12 1.98
C TRP A 113 6.21 -9.41 2.78
N SER A 114 7.26 -10.22 2.52
CA SER A 114 7.50 -11.48 3.24
C SER A 114 7.73 -11.35 4.74
N LYS A 115 8.05 -10.13 5.22
CA LYS A 115 8.29 -9.86 6.65
C LYS A 115 7.08 -9.24 7.35
N LEU A 116 6.04 -8.90 6.60
CA LEU A 116 4.84 -8.27 7.16
C LEU A 116 3.87 -9.34 7.65
N ASN A 117 3.54 -9.27 8.94
CA ASN A 117 2.53 -10.12 9.57
C ASN A 117 1.62 -9.25 10.45
N HIS A 118 0.42 -8.96 9.96
CA HIS A 118 -0.59 -8.17 10.66
C HIS A 118 -1.99 -8.58 10.20
N ALA A 119 -2.98 -8.49 11.08
CA ALA A 119 -4.37 -8.87 10.78
C ALA A 119 -4.93 -8.14 9.55
N ASN A 120 -4.54 -6.89 9.31
CA ASN A 120 -4.98 -6.07 8.19
C ASN A 120 -3.95 -5.94 7.07
N ILE A 121 -3.04 -6.89 6.92
CA ILE A 121 -2.13 -7.01 5.77
C ILE A 121 -2.45 -8.29 5.02
N LEU A 122 -2.50 -8.23 3.68
CA LEU A 122 -2.63 -9.40 2.84
C LEU A 122 -1.36 -10.25 2.97
N PRO A 123 -1.45 -11.52 3.44
CA PRO A 123 -0.28 -12.37 3.57
C PRO A 123 0.33 -12.72 2.20
N LEU A 124 1.65 -12.66 2.10
CA LEU A 124 2.37 -13.30 1.01
C LEU A 124 2.40 -14.81 1.26
N LEU A 125 1.78 -15.60 0.41
CA LEU A 125 1.82 -17.07 0.50
C LEU A 125 3.16 -17.60 0.01
N GLY A 126 3.69 -17.02 -1.08
CA GLY A 126 4.94 -17.48 -1.66
C GLY A 126 5.29 -16.78 -2.96
N VAL A 127 6.16 -17.44 -3.71
CA VAL A 127 6.63 -17.00 -5.02
C VAL A 127 6.48 -18.11 -6.05
N ALA A 128 6.53 -17.75 -7.32
CA ALA A 128 6.53 -18.69 -8.42
C ALA A 128 7.30 -18.16 -9.62
N LEU A 129 7.78 -19.05 -10.46
CA LEU A 129 8.14 -18.72 -11.84
C LEU A 129 6.87 -18.88 -12.68
N PHE A 130 6.23 -17.79 -13.06
CA PHE A 130 5.00 -17.76 -13.83
C PHE A 130 5.21 -17.03 -15.15
N LYS A 131 4.90 -17.69 -16.29
CA LYS A 131 5.11 -17.15 -17.64
C LYS A 131 6.53 -16.58 -17.87
N GLY A 132 7.54 -17.26 -17.34
CA GLY A 132 8.96 -16.88 -17.46
C GLY A 132 9.38 -15.70 -16.56
N GLN A 133 8.54 -15.26 -15.63
CA GLN A 133 8.80 -14.13 -14.71
C GLN A 133 8.68 -14.57 -13.25
N LEU A 134 9.46 -13.92 -12.37
CA LEU A 134 9.25 -14.06 -10.93
C LEU A 134 7.93 -13.38 -10.55
N ALA A 135 7.06 -14.15 -9.91
CA ALA A 135 5.74 -13.70 -9.46
C ALA A 135 5.58 -13.89 -7.94
N MET A 136 4.74 -13.06 -7.34
CA MET A 136 4.33 -13.14 -5.95
C MET A 136 2.94 -13.77 -5.88
N VAL A 137 2.73 -14.71 -4.94
CA VAL A 137 1.48 -15.45 -4.77
C VAL A 137 0.84 -15.07 -3.45
N SER A 138 -0.43 -14.68 -3.49
CA SER A 138 -1.25 -14.38 -2.32
C SER A 138 -2.61 -15.06 -2.44
N GLU A 139 -3.40 -15.03 -1.37
CA GLU A 139 -4.79 -15.46 -1.41
C GLU A 139 -5.61 -14.57 -2.38
N TRP A 140 -6.54 -15.18 -3.10
CA TRP A 140 -7.49 -14.45 -3.93
C TRP A 140 -8.59 -13.82 -3.08
N MET A 141 -8.70 -12.49 -3.12
CA MET A 141 -9.73 -11.73 -2.39
C MET A 141 -10.98 -11.57 -3.24
N GLU A 142 -11.99 -12.40 -3.01
CA GLU A 142 -13.19 -12.49 -3.85
C GLU A 142 -14.06 -11.24 -3.84
N GLN A 143 -14.09 -10.53 -2.73
CA GLN A 143 -14.88 -9.31 -2.60
C GLN A 143 -14.23 -8.12 -3.35
N GLY A 144 -12.96 -8.25 -3.76
CA GLY A 144 -12.24 -7.18 -4.44
C GLY A 144 -11.81 -6.07 -3.49
N SER A 145 -11.76 -4.83 -4.01
CA SER A 145 -11.30 -3.67 -3.23
C SER A 145 -12.36 -3.19 -2.23
N ILE A 146 -11.88 -2.54 -1.16
CA ILE A 146 -12.76 -1.93 -0.15
C ILE A 146 -13.75 -0.95 -0.78
N VAL A 147 -13.36 -0.22 -1.83
CA VAL A 147 -14.25 0.73 -2.55
C VAL A 147 -15.38 -0.01 -3.25
N THR A 148 -15.08 -1.12 -3.90
CA THR A 148 -16.09 -1.98 -4.53
C THR A 148 -17.10 -2.47 -3.49
N VAL A 149 -16.61 -2.92 -2.35
CA VAL A 149 -17.44 -3.49 -1.28
C VAL A 149 -18.31 -2.43 -0.61
N VAL A 150 -17.77 -1.27 -0.23
CA VAL A 150 -18.56 -0.22 0.42
C VAL A 150 -19.62 0.40 -0.51
N ASN A 151 -19.44 0.32 -1.83
CA ASN A 151 -20.42 0.76 -2.81
C ASN A 151 -21.55 -0.26 -3.00
N SER A 152 -21.26 -1.54 -2.88
CA SER A 152 -22.27 -2.61 -3.02
C SER A 152 -22.98 -2.92 -1.69
N ARG A 153 -22.37 -2.56 -0.55
CA ARG A 153 -22.84 -2.90 0.80
C ARG A 153 -22.84 -1.67 1.72
N PRO A 154 -23.87 -0.80 1.58
CA PRO A 154 -23.97 0.45 2.35
C PRO A 154 -24.16 0.23 3.87
N GLU A 155 -24.56 -0.96 4.29
CA GLU A 155 -24.76 -1.36 5.70
C GLU A 155 -23.46 -1.55 6.48
N LEU A 156 -22.30 -1.67 5.82
CA LEU A 156 -21.02 -1.86 6.49
C LEU A 156 -20.65 -0.65 7.34
N ASP A 157 -20.12 -0.93 8.52
CA ASP A 157 -19.59 0.10 9.42
C ASP A 157 -18.28 0.69 8.86
N ARG A 158 -18.42 1.81 8.14
CA ARG A 158 -17.27 2.50 7.52
C ARG A 158 -16.34 3.14 8.55
N PHE A 159 -16.81 3.42 9.77
CA PHE A 159 -15.96 3.90 10.86
C PHE A 159 -15.01 2.80 11.33
N ASP A 160 -15.53 1.59 11.52
CA ASP A 160 -14.72 0.43 11.90
C ASP A 160 -13.71 0.09 10.79
N LEU A 161 -14.12 0.04 9.53
CA LEU A 161 -13.22 -0.19 8.40
C LEU A 161 -12.08 0.81 8.35
N CYS A 162 -12.38 2.10 8.51
CA CYS A 162 -11.36 3.14 8.55
C CYS A 162 -10.45 3.00 9.78
N GLY A 163 -11.00 2.65 10.94
CA GLY A 163 -10.23 2.39 12.17
C GLY A 163 -9.19 1.29 11.97
N GLN A 164 -9.58 0.19 11.31
CA GLN A 164 -8.67 -0.91 10.99
C GLN A 164 -7.57 -0.47 9.98
N VAL A 165 -7.91 0.36 9.00
CA VAL A 165 -6.94 0.91 8.04
C VAL A 165 -5.96 1.87 8.73
N VAL A 166 -6.42 2.73 9.64
CA VAL A 166 -5.54 3.60 10.43
C VAL A 166 -4.60 2.76 11.28
N ALA A 167 -5.11 1.73 11.97
CA ALA A 167 -4.30 0.87 12.83
C ALA A 167 -3.16 0.15 12.08
N VAL A 168 -3.39 -0.32 10.85
CA VAL A 168 -2.32 -0.95 10.06
C VAL A 168 -1.29 0.06 9.58
N VAL A 169 -1.66 1.32 9.30
CA VAL A 169 -0.70 2.38 8.96
C VAL A 169 0.15 2.75 10.17
N VAL A 170 -0.44 2.88 11.35
CA VAL A 170 0.29 3.04 12.63
C VAL A 170 1.30 1.91 12.83
N TRP A 171 0.85 0.66 12.62
CA TRP A 171 1.73 -0.50 12.75
C TRP A 171 2.91 -0.47 11.75
N LEU A 172 2.69 -0.06 10.48
CA LEU A 172 3.76 0.10 9.49
C LEU A 172 4.76 1.19 9.91
N HIS A 173 4.28 2.36 10.33
CA HIS A 173 5.13 3.47 10.76
C HIS A 173 5.98 3.09 11.98
N ASN A 174 5.42 2.32 12.94
CA ASN A 174 6.14 1.77 14.09
C ASN A 174 7.21 0.73 13.67
N LYS A 175 7.06 0.09 12.51
CA LYS A 175 8.07 -0.75 11.88
C LYS A 175 9.06 0.02 11.01
N GLN A 176 9.00 1.36 11.03
CA GLN A 176 9.82 2.26 10.20
C GLN A 176 9.60 2.03 8.70
N LEU A 177 8.40 1.64 8.31
CA LEU A 177 7.99 1.42 6.93
C LEU A 177 7.01 2.51 6.47
N ILE A 178 7.24 3.04 5.29
CA ILE A 178 6.37 3.97 4.58
C ILE A 178 5.73 3.17 3.44
N HIS A 179 4.41 3.12 3.37
CA HIS A 179 3.70 2.37 2.33
C HIS A 179 3.87 3.01 0.95
N GLY A 180 3.61 4.31 0.86
CA GLY A 180 3.85 5.14 -0.32
C GLY A 180 2.82 5.06 -1.44
N ASP A 181 1.75 4.25 -1.33
CA ASP A 181 0.62 4.20 -2.29
C ASP A 181 -0.70 3.82 -1.60
N LEU A 182 -1.00 4.47 -0.47
CA LEU A 182 -2.27 4.27 0.24
C LEU A 182 -3.44 4.80 -0.59
N LYS A 183 -4.40 3.92 -0.88
CA LYS A 183 -5.66 4.20 -1.58
C LYS A 183 -6.60 3.01 -1.46
N GLY A 184 -7.89 3.22 -1.63
CA GLY A 184 -8.88 2.15 -1.50
C GLY A 184 -8.70 0.98 -2.47
N ALA A 185 -8.13 1.22 -3.66
CA ALA A 185 -7.80 0.14 -4.61
C ALA A 185 -6.73 -0.84 -4.08
N ASN A 186 -5.88 -0.40 -3.15
CA ASN A 186 -4.83 -1.22 -2.51
C ASN A 186 -5.27 -1.81 -1.17
N ILE A 187 -6.56 -1.77 -0.85
CA ILE A 187 -7.16 -2.40 0.32
C ILE A 187 -8.20 -3.39 -0.18
N LEU A 188 -7.92 -4.68 0.00
CA LEU A 188 -8.81 -5.76 -0.41
C LEU A 188 -9.62 -6.25 0.78
N MET A 189 -10.83 -6.78 0.49
CA MET A 189 -11.73 -7.25 1.54
C MET A 189 -11.80 -8.76 1.58
N THR A 190 -11.68 -9.32 2.79
CA THR A 190 -11.94 -10.75 3.01
C THR A 190 -13.45 -11.01 3.02
N LYS A 191 -13.85 -12.30 2.91
CA LYS A 191 -15.25 -12.73 3.06
C LYS A 191 -15.87 -12.36 4.42
N ASP A 192 -15.04 -12.18 5.45
CA ASP A 192 -15.46 -11.84 6.81
C ASP A 192 -15.35 -10.32 7.08
N ASP A 193 -15.34 -9.50 6.02
CA ASP A 193 -15.34 -8.04 6.04
C ASP A 193 -14.09 -7.41 6.70
N VAL A 194 -12.97 -8.12 6.70
CA VAL A 194 -11.70 -7.60 7.22
C VAL A 194 -10.91 -6.96 6.08
N PRO A 195 -10.53 -5.67 6.17
CA PRO A 195 -9.70 -5.00 5.19
C PRO A 195 -8.26 -5.49 5.26
N LYS A 196 -7.67 -5.77 4.09
CA LYS A 196 -6.28 -6.23 3.92
C LYS A 196 -5.52 -5.28 3.01
N LEU A 197 -4.54 -4.56 3.57
CA LEU A 197 -3.64 -3.70 2.81
C LEU A 197 -2.70 -4.56 1.95
N THR A 198 -2.47 -4.13 0.71
CA THR A 198 -1.64 -4.81 -0.29
C THR A 198 -0.85 -3.79 -1.11
N ASP A 199 -0.04 -4.27 -2.05
CA ASP A 199 0.80 -3.49 -2.97
C ASP A 199 1.94 -2.71 -2.28
N PHE A 200 2.93 -3.48 -1.80
CA PHE A 200 4.13 -2.95 -1.14
C PHE A 200 5.26 -2.57 -2.12
N GLY A 201 4.96 -2.49 -3.42
CA GLY A 201 5.93 -2.17 -4.48
C GLY A 201 6.58 -0.80 -4.34
N LEU A 202 5.92 0.14 -3.70
CA LEU A 202 6.44 1.48 -3.44
C LEU A 202 6.90 1.69 -1.98
N THR A 203 6.84 0.64 -1.16
CA THR A 203 7.23 0.70 0.25
C THR A 203 8.73 0.92 0.41
N ILE A 204 9.09 1.80 1.33
CA ILE A 204 10.48 2.15 1.66
C ILE A 204 10.70 2.09 3.17
N MET A 205 11.93 1.77 3.57
CA MET A 205 12.38 2.02 4.94
C MET A 205 12.66 3.51 5.12
N HIS A 206 12.29 4.09 6.24
CA HIS A 206 12.42 5.53 6.50
C HIS A 206 13.83 6.08 6.29
N GLN A 207 14.87 5.27 6.46
CA GLN A 207 16.26 5.65 6.21
C GLN A 207 16.67 5.61 4.73
N GLU A 208 15.84 5.03 3.85
CA GLU A 208 16.10 4.98 2.41
C GLU A 208 15.47 6.18 1.71
N VAL A 209 16.24 7.22 1.45
CA VAL A 209 15.82 8.34 0.60
C VAL A 209 15.81 7.87 -0.86
N LEU A 210 14.69 7.32 -1.31
CA LEU A 210 14.48 7.05 -2.73
C LEU A 210 13.96 8.32 -3.42
N ARG A 211 14.85 8.95 -4.18
CA ARG A 211 14.45 10.01 -5.11
C ARG A 211 13.49 9.42 -6.16
N PHE A 212 12.29 9.99 -6.23
CA PHE A 212 11.34 9.62 -7.28
C PHE A 212 11.89 10.03 -8.64
N SER A 213 11.91 9.09 -9.58
CA SER A 213 11.85 9.43 -10.98
C SER A 213 10.45 10.00 -11.25
N THR A 214 10.37 11.25 -11.69
CA THR A 214 9.14 11.94 -12.12
C THR A 214 8.37 11.19 -13.20
N THR A 215 8.95 10.13 -13.74
CA THR A 215 8.38 9.27 -14.80
C THR A 215 7.18 8.43 -14.32
N TYR A 216 6.91 8.35 -13.00
CA TYR A 216 5.78 7.61 -12.42
C TYR A 216 4.59 8.48 -12.02
N GLN A 217 4.44 9.65 -12.59
CA GLN A 217 3.19 10.42 -12.50
C GLN A 217 2.07 9.80 -13.38
N GLY A 218 1.98 8.47 -13.37
CA GLY A 218 0.96 7.72 -14.08
C GLY A 218 -0.41 7.85 -13.44
N GLY A 219 -1.16 8.77 -13.93
CA GLY A 219 -2.61 8.86 -14.11
C GLY A 219 -3.59 8.56 -12.98
N GLY A 220 -3.36 7.64 -12.08
CA GLY A 220 -4.40 7.17 -11.15
C GLY A 220 -4.21 7.59 -9.69
N THR A 221 -2.99 7.71 -9.20
CA THR A 221 -2.69 7.91 -7.76
C THR A 221 -2.63 9.38 -7.34
N THR A 222 -2.65 10.33 -8.28
CA THR A 222 -2.50 11.78 -8.05
C THR A 222 -3.48 12.34 -7.01
N ARG A 223 -4.68 11.77 -6.89
CA ARG A 223 -5.74 12.20 -5.98
C ARG A 223 -5.43 11.97 -4.50
N TRP A 224 -4.53 11.04 -4.20
CA TRP A 224 -4.09 10.71 -2.82
C TRP A 224 -2.74 11.33 -2.48
N MET A 225 -2.05 11.95 -3.45
CA MET A 225 -0.71 12.48 -3.26
C MET A 225 -0.72 13.76 -2.42
N ALA A 226 0.20 13.80 -1.45
CA ALA A 226 0.46 14.99 -0.65
C ALA A 226 1.08 16.13 -1.47
N PRO A 227 0.86 17.42 -1.09
CA PRO A 227 1.36 18.58 -1.83
C PRO A 227 2.86 18.54 -2.13
N GLU A 228 3.66 18.11 -1.16
CA GLU A 228 5.12 18.03 -1.25
C GLU A 228 5.62 17.01 -2.30
N LEU A 229 4.78 16.06 -2.70
CA LEU A 229 5.12 15.08 -3.74
C LEU A 229 5.01 15.65 -5.17
N PHE A 230 4.50 16.87 -5.33
CA PHE A 230 4.45 17.58 -6.61
C PHE A 230 5.62 18.55 -6.81
N GLY A 231 6.52 18.68 -5.82
CA GLY A 231 7.69 19.55 -5.89
C GLY A 231 8.85 18.97 -6.72
N ASP A 232 9.96 19.71 -6.78
CA ASP A 232 11.15 19.36 -7.58
C ASP A 232 11.90 18.13 -7.07
N ASN A 233 11.82 17.84 -5.76
CA ASN A 233 12.47 16.71 -5.11
C ASN A 233 11.45 15.90 -4.27
N PRO A 234 10.49 15.20 -4.91
CA PRO A 234 9.46 14.49 -4.21
C PRO A 234 10.05 13.32 -3.41
N THR A 235 9.78 13.28 -2.11
CA THR A 235 10.25 12.22 -1.20
C THR A 235 9.05 11.67 -0.43
N ARG A 236 8.90 10.36 -0.42
CA ARG A 236 7.90 9.69 0.44
C ARG A 236 8.35 9.73 1.89
N SER A 237 7.42 9.99 2.77
CA SER A 237 7.64 10.08 4.21
C SER A 237 6.40 9.58 4.95
N TYR A 238 6.46 9.50 6.26
CA TYR A 238 5.29 9.19 7.09
C TYR A 238 4.17 10.22 6.88
N GLU A 239 4.53 11.48 6.72
CA GLU A 239 3.59 12.57 6.50
C GLU A 239 2.85 12.43 5.15
N THR A 240 3.54 11.93 4.10
CA THR A 240 2.88 11.65 2.82
C THR A 240 1.91 10.48 2.91
N ASP A 241 2.23 9.45 3.70
CA ASP A 241 1.31 8.34 3.99
C ASP A 241 0.09 8.83 4.79
N VAL A 242 0.28 9.71 5.78
CA VAL A 242 -0.83 10.26 6.56
C VAL A 242 -1.76 11.09 5.68
N TYR A 243 -1.23 11.89 4.75
CA TYR A 243 -2.07 12.62 3.80
C TYR A 243 -2.91 11.66 2.94
N ALA A 244 -2.26 10.63 2.39
CA ALA A 244 -2.93 9.59 1.60
C ALA A 244 -3.94 8.78 2.44
N LEU A 245 -3.64 8.55 3.73
CA LEU A 245 -4.56 7.90 4.68
C LEU A 245 -5.85 8.72 4.83
N GLY A 246 -5.76 10.03 5.02
CA GLY A 246 -6.95 10.90 5.09
C GLY A 246 -7.79 10.85 3.81
N MET A 247 -7.15 10.81 2.62
CA MET A 247 -7.83 10.64 1.33
C MET A 247 -8.47 9.26 1.20
N THR A 248 -7.81 8.22 1.68
CA THR A 248 -8.33 6.85 1.70
C THR A 248 -9.53 6.71 2.65
N MET A 249 -9.49 7.33 3.82
CA MET A 249 -10.64 7.38 4.74
C MET A 249 -11.85 8.05 4.09
N LEU A 250 -11.64 9.17 3.38
CA LEU A 250 -12.69 9.85 2.63
C LEU A 250 -13.26 8.94 1.53
N GLU A 251 -12.39 8.25 0.79
CA GLU A 251 -12.77 7.31 -0.27
C GLU A 251 -13.61 6.15 0.28
N ILE A 252 -13.20 5.52 1.39
CA ILE A 252 -13.96 4.46 2.07
C ILE A 252 -15.33 4.99 2.53
N PHE A 253 -15.36 6.21 3.07
CA PHE A 253 -16.57 6.80 3.62
C PHE A 253 -17.59 7.18 2.55
N THR A 254 -17.13 7.70 1.42
CA THR A 254 -17.99 8.13 0.31
C THR A 254 -18.21 7.07 -0.75
N GLY A 255 -17.32 6.08 -0.85
CA GLY A 255 -17.27 5.14 -1.97
C GLY A 255 -16.77 5.78 -3.28
N GLN A 256 -16.15 6.96 -3.23
CA GLN A 256 -15.77 7.75 -4.39
C GLN A 256 -14.33 8.25 -4.27
N GLU A 257 -13.66 8.38 -5.41
CA GLU A 257 -12.32 8.96 -5.45
C GLU A 257 -12.30 10.39 -4.89
N PRO A 258 -11.25 10.77 -4.14
CA PRO A 258 -11.05 12.16 -3.70
C PRO A 258 -11.00 13.12 -4.90
N PHE A 259 -11.51 14.33 -4.72
CA PHE A 259 -11.53 15.37 -5.77
C PHE A 259 -12.17 14.90 -7.10
N ARG A 260 -13.22 14.06 -7.03
CA ARG A 260 -13.89 13.55 -8.24
C ARG A 260 -14.42 14.63 -9.17
N GLU A 261 -14.71 15.81 -8.63
CA GLU A 261 -15.13 17.01 -9.36
C GLU A 261 -14.01 17.63 -10.22
N ILE A 262 -12.74 17.31 -9.91
CA ILE A 262 -11.58 17.77 -10.68
C ILE A 262 -11.21 16.73 -11.74
N PRO A 263 -11.27 17.06 -13.04
CA PRO A 263 -11.21 16.05 -14.11
C PRO A 263 -9.88 15.30 -14.24
N ASN A 264 -8.75 15.96 -13.98
CA ASN A 264 -7.43 15.37 -14.25
C ASN A 264 -6.37 15.69 -13.19
N GLY A 265 -5.32 14.88 -13.16
CA GLY A 265 -4.25 14.96 -12.17
C GLY A 265 -3.46 16.27 -12.20
N HIS A 266 -3.31 16.93 -13.33
CA HIS A 266 -2.62 18.22 -13.43
C HIS A 266 -3.40 19.33 -12.72
N GLN A 267 -4.72 19.36 -12.90
CA GLN A 267 -5.58 20.31 -12.19
C GLN A 267 -5.60 20.02 -10.68
N ILE A 268 -5.59 18.75 -10.27
CA ILE A 268 -5.47 18.35 -8.86
C ILE A 268 -4.14 18.83 -8.27
N SER A 269 -3.03 18.60 -8.97
CA SER A 269 -1.71 19.07 -8.56
C SER A 269 -1.72 20.57 -8.31
N THR A 270 -2.24 21.36 -9.26
CA THR A 270 -2.36 22.82 -9.13
C THR A 270 -3.25 23.22 -7.95
N ALA A 271 -4.43 22.60 -7.82
CA ALA A 271 -5.39 22.90 -6.76
C ALA A 271 -4.79 22.63 -5.36
N VAL A 272 -4.12 21.50 -5.20
CA VAL A 272 -3.55 21.09 -3.90
C VAL A 272 -2.29 21.90 -3.56
N THR A 273 -1.40 22.17 -4.52
CA THR A 273 -0.13 22.85 -4.24
C THR A 273 -0.28 24.37 -4.17
N ARG A 274 -0.87 24.97 -5.20
CA ARG A 274 -1.00 26.43 -5.33
C ARG A 274 -2.18 26.96 -4.55
N ASP A 275 -3.37 26.36 -4.77
CA ASP A 275 -4.63 26.88 -4.24
C ASP A 275 -4.93 26.31 -2.84
N ARG A 276 -4.14 25.35 -2.36
CA ARG A 276 -4.22 24.69 -1.05
C ARG A 276 -5.61 24.12 -0.74
N ILE A 277 -6.28 23.60 -1.76
CA ILE A 277 -7.60 23.01 -1.62
C ILE A 277 -7.51 21.69 -0.84
N THR A 278 -8.45 21.47 0.05
CA THR A 278 -8.72 20.20 0.71
C THR A 278 -10.10 19.68 0.30
N PRO A 279 -10.39 18.38 0.41
CA PRO A 279 -11.70 17.87 0.09
C PRO A 279 -12.82 18.54 0.87
N ASN A 280 -13.97 18.72 0.23
CA ASN A 280 -15.19 19.19 0.89
C ASN A 280 -15.75 18.10 1.82
N ARG A 281 -16.42 18.55 2.90
CA ARG A 281 -17.11 17.64 3.80
C ARG A 281 -18.26 16.96 3.05
N PRO A 282 -18.31 15.62 3.01
CA PRO A 282 -19.42 14.92 2.36
C PRO A 282 -20.70 15.06 3.18
N GLU A 283 -21.85 15.12 2.49
CA GLU A 283 -23.16 15.29 3.13
C GLU A 283 -23.50 14.18 4.13
N CYS A 284 -23.00 12.97 3.89
CA CYS A 284 -23.18 11.85 4.80
C CYS A 284 -22.49 12.04 6.16
N LEU A 285 -21.51 12.94 6.28
CA LEU A 285 -20.87 13.30 7.54
C LEU A 285 -21.53 14.55 8.15
N THR A 286 -22.68 14.38 8.79
CA THR A 286 -23.45 15.49 9.35
C THR A 286 -22.77 16.13 10.58
N MET A 287 -22.85 17.46 10.73
CA MET A 287 -22.32 18.18 11.90
C MET A 287 -23.07 17.87 13.20
N LYS A 288 -24.28 17.33 13.11
CA LYS A 288 -25.12 17.05 14.27
C LYS A 288 -24.75 15.76 14.99
N ASN A 289 -23.95 14.90 14.36
CA ASN A 289 -23.49 13.65 14.95
C ASN A 289 -22.05 13.83 15.48
N PRO A 290 -21.81 13.70 16.79
CA PRO A 290 -20.47 13.86 17.38
C PRO A 290 -19.42 12.91 16.78
N GLN A 291 -19.79 11.66 16.46
CA GLN A 291 -18.89 10.72 15.81
C GLN A 291 -18.47 11.17 14.42
N HIS A 292 -19.42 11.71 13.63
CA HIS A 292 -19.12 12.29 12.31
C HIS A 292 -18.19 13.51 12.41
N GLU A 293 -18.33 14.30 13.46
CA GLU A 293 -17.46 15.46 13.69
C GLU A 293 -16.05 15.03 14.05
N THR A 294 -15.91 14.06 14.97
CA THR A 294 -14.62 13.46 15.33
C THR A 294 -13.91 12.89 14.10
N PHE A 295 -14.66 12.16 13.27
CA PHE A 295 -14.14 11.54 12.08
C PHE A 295 -13.68 12.54 11.02
N TRP A 296 -14.50 13.58 10.78
CA TRP A 296 -14.15 14.67 9.88
C TRP A 296 -12.90 15.42 10.35
N ASN A 297 -12.80 15.68 11.64
CA ASN A 297 -11.64 16.35 12.24
C ASN A 297 -10.37 15.49 12.08
N ALA A 298 -10.45 14.17 12.28
CA ALA A 298 -9.34 13.25 12.04
C ALA A 298 -8.84 13.31 10.59
N MET A 299 -9.73 13.30 9.59
CA MET A 299 -9.36 13.48 8.19
C MET A 299 -8.71 14.83 7.91
N ARG A 300 -9.24 15.94 8.49
CA ARG A 300 -8.66 17.26 8.33
C ARG A 300 -7.24 17.39 8.89
N MET A 301 -6.94 16.69 9.99
CA MET A 301 -5.57 16.60 10.54
C MET A 301 -4.59 15.96 9.56
N CYS A 302 -5.05 15.00 8.76
CA CYS A 302 -4.25 14.36 7.72
C CYS A 302 -3.91 15.30 6.55
N TRP A 303 -4.76 16.30 6.25
CA TRP A 303 -4.61 17.18 5.08
C TRP A 303 -3.93 18.50 5.38
N VAL A 304 -3.29 18.65 6.54
CA VAL A 304 -2.49 19.85 6.83
C VAL A 304 -1.39 19.97 5.78
N HIS A 305 -1.35 21.15 5.10
CA HIS A 305 -0.50 21.36 3.92
C HIS A 305 1.01 21.26 4.24
N ASN A 306 1.42 21.82 5.40
CA ASN A 306 2.81 21.70 5.85
C ASN A 306 3.03 20.31 6.49
N PRO A 307 3.92 19.45 5.94
CA PRO A 307 4.18 18.12 6.49
C PRO A 307 4.64 18.15 7.96
N ASP A 308 5.48 19.10 8.36
CA ASP A 308 5.99 19.22 9.75
C ASP A 308 4.89 19.52 10.79
N LYS A 309 3.72 19.98 10.34
CA LYS A 309 2.55 20.29 11.17
C LYS A 309 1.41 19.29 10.98
N ARG A 310 1.58 18.37 10.07
CA ARG A 310 0.60 17.31 9.81
C ARG A 310 0.62 16.32 10.96
N ALA A 311 -0.55 15.83 11.35
CA ALA A 311 -0.66 14.82 12.39
C ALA A 311 0.11 13.54 12.00
N THR A 312 0.57 12.79 13.00
CA THR A 312 1.05 11.43 12.81
C THR A 312 -0.14 10.44 12.70
N ALA A 313 0.10 9.25 12.16
CA ALA A 313 -0.93 8.22 12.11
C ALA A 313 -1.44 7.82 13.51
N GLU A 314 -0.56 7.85 14.53
CA GLU A 314 -0.91 7.58 15.92
C GLU A 314 -1.84 8.67 16.50
N GLU A 315 -1.58 9.94 16.21
CA GLU A 315 -2.46 11.03 16.64
C GLU A 315 -3.85 10.92 15.98
N VAL A 316 -3.92 10.53 14.71
CA VAL A 316 -5.17 10.25 14.01
C VAL A 316 -5.91 9.08 14.68
N GLU A 317 -5.22 7.98 14.99
CA GLU A 317 -5.80 6.84 15.70
C GLU A 317 -6.34 7.23 17.08
N GLN A 318 -5.60 8.02 17.85
CA GLN A 318 -6.02 8.51 19.16
C GLN A 318 -7.31 9.32 19.09
N VAL A 319 -7.43 10.20 18.09
CA VAL A 319 -8.67 10.98 17.88
C VAL A 319 -9.86 10.07 17.58
N LEU A 320 -9.68 9.06 16.72
CA LEU A 320 -10.75 8.11 16.36
C LEU A 320 -11.19 7.22 17.53
N ARG A 321 -10.28 6.89 18.43
CA ARG A 321 -10.56 6.08 19.64
C ARG A 321 -11.15 6.90 20.79
N SER A 322 -11.01 8.23 20.74
CA SER A 322 -11.51 9.09 21.82
C SER A 322 -13.04 9.13 21.84
N PRO A 323 -13.68 9.06 23.02
CA PRO A 323 -15.13 9.24 23.11
C PRO A 323 -15.56 10.59 22.50
N PRO A 324 -16.72 10.68 21.83
CA PRO A 324 -17.18 11.90 21.14
C PRO A 324 -17.25 13.16 22.02
N GLU A 325 -17.37 13.00 23.33
CA GLU A 325 -17.50 14.14 24.28
C GLU A 325 -16.17 14.85 24.58
N MET A 326 -15.03 14.24 24.32
CA MET A 326 -13.70 14.81 24.63
C MET A 326 -13.15 15.75 23.55
N SER A 327 -13.67 15.73 22.34
CA SER A 327 -13.14 16.55 21.22
C SER A 327 -13.45 18.06 21.35
N GLY A 328 -14.32 18.45 22.29
CA GLY A 328 -14.67 19.84 22.57
C GLY A 328 -13.77 20.55 23.61
N LEU A 329 -12.97 19.82 24.39
CA LEU A 329 -12.26 20.38 25.56
C LEU A 329 -10.80 20.81 25.27
N THR A 330 -10.21 20.44 24.16
CA THR A 330 -8.80 20.80 23.87
C THR A 330 -8.58 22.23 23.38
N LYS A 331 -9.65 23.04 23.19
CA LYS A 331 -9.52 24.45 22.82
C LYS A 331 -9.44 25.44 23.98
N SER A 332 -9.68 25.01 25.24
CA SER A 332 -9.74 25.90 26.40
C SER A 332 -8.48 25.99 27.26
N LEU A 333 -7.44 25.19 27.02
CA LEU A 333 -6.26 25.16 27.89
C LEU A 333 -5.03 25.92 27.38
N ARG A 334 -5.15 26.71 26.29
CA ARG A 334 -4.06 27.57 25.78
C ARG A 334 -4.32 29.09 25.83
N SER A 335 -5.33 29.54 26.53
CA SER A 335 -5.54 30.97 26.75
C SER A 335 -5.90 31.26 28.20
N GLY A 336 -4.92 31.26 29.08
CA GLY A 336 -5.17 31.60 30.47
C GLY A 336 -3.92 31.66 31.33
N THR A 337 -2.99 32.56 30.98
CA THR A 337 -2.08 33.15 31.97
C THR A 337 -1.74 34.56 31.51
N ASN A 338 -2.41 35.53 32.09
CA ASN A 338 -1.81 36.77 32.58
C ASN A 338 -2.93 37.67 33.09
N CYS A 339 -3.10 37.72 34.38
CA CYS A 339 -3.52 38.96 35.03
C CYS A 339 -2.74 39.12 36.33
N CYS A 340 -1.78 40.01 36.28
CA CYS A 340 -1.05 40.50 37.41
C CYS A 340 -1.95 41.19 38.40
N THR A 341 -1.77 40.87 39.65
CA THR A 341 -2.06 41.67 40.82
C THR A 341 -1.28 42.96 40.83
N MET A 342 -1.95 44.08 41.07
CA MET A 342 -1.44 45.25 41.79
C MET A 342 -2.62 45.88 42.54
N ALA A 343 -2.58 45.83 43.81
CA ALA A 343 -2.68 46.91 44.78
C ALA A 343 -2.68 46.30 46.19
#